data_a2dfd8512a310dfad16c8aaad4ddd445
#
_entry.id   a2dfd8512a310dfad16c8aaad4ddd445
#
_cell.length_a   1.000
_cell.length_b   1.000
_cell.length_c   1.000
_cell.angle_alpha   90.00
_cell.angle_beta   90.00
_cell.angle_gamma   90.00
#
_symmetry.space_group_name_H-M   'P 1'
#
loop_
_entity.id
_entity.type
_entity.pdbx_description
1 polymer ?
#
loop_
_entity_poly.entity_id
_entity_poly.type
_entity_poly.pdbx_seq_one_letter_code
_entity_poly.pdbx_strand_id
1 'polypeptide(L)'
;RRRDDFRRFCIFFISRRVVAEKRRKRAPATRVRVPERTITFTDGVYGAYTETLTEECGDFIIRRSDGVFAYQLAVVVDDGLSGVTEVVRGHDLIGSTPRQIWLYELFGFTPPNFIHIPLLCDHDGRRLSKRDEDLDLGLLREKFTPEQVIGALACAAGLTETAEPVAAKELVKAFSWEKIPKHELYLPNVFRDIEKN
;
A
#
# COMPACT_ATOMS: atom_id res chain seq x y z
N ARG A 1 -14.28 -19.75 21.01
CA ARG A 1 -12.87 -19.66 21.52
C ARG A 1 -12.10 -18.45 20.95
N ARG A 2 -12.29 -18.03 19.67
CA ARG A 2 -11.52 -16.90 19.07
C ARG A 2 -11.97 -15.48 19.46
N ARG A 3 -13.21 -15.27 19.94
CA ARG A 3 -13.71 -13.93 20.34
C ARG A 3 -13.20 -13.46 21.72
N ASP A 4 -12.86 -14.34 22.62
CA ASP A 4 -12.43 -13.98 23.98
C ASP A 4 -10.93 -13.62 24.03
N ASP A 5 -10.10 -14.17 23.14
CA ASP A 5 -8.69 -13.81 23.03
C ASP A 5 -8.50 -12.36 22.53
N PHE A 6 -9.39 -11.88 21.63
CA PHE A 6 -9.35 -10.52 21.12
C PHE A 6 -9.56 -9.46 22.21
N ARG A 7 -10.38 -9.75 23.23
CA ARG A 7 -10.62 -8.83 24.35
C ARG A 7 -9.44 -8.72 25.32
N ARG A 8 -8.66 -9.77 25.49
CA ARG A 8 -7.49 -9.79 26.37
C ARG A 8 -6.33 -8.97 25.83
N PHE A 9 -6.10 -8.97 24.52
CA PHE A 9 -5.02 -8.23 23.88
C PHE A 9 -5.26 -6.72 23.77
N CYS A 10 -6.52 -6.29 23.56
CA CYS A 10 -6.85 -4.86 23.45
C CYS A 10 -6.61 -4.04 24.72
N ILE A 11 -6.52 -4.65 25.91
CA ILE A 11 -6.41 -3.92 27.18
C ILE A 11 -4.98 -3.44 27.46
N PHE A 12 -3.95 -4.09 26.93
CA PHE A 12 -2.56 -3.78 27.28
C PHE A 12 -1.93 -2.64 26.46
N PHE A 13 -2.48 -2.26 25.30
CA PHE A 13 -1.81 -1.33 24.38
C PHE A 13 -2.62 -0.07 24.01
N ILE A 14 -3.82 0.09 24.55
CA ILE A 14 -4.64 1.29 24.26
C ILE A 14 -4.39 2.33 25.35
N SER A 15 -3.54 3.33 25.06
CA SER A 15 -3.42 4.52 25.92
C SER A 15 -4.59 5.47 25.64
N ARG A 16 -5.55 5.54 26.58
CA ARG A 16 -6.48 6.67 26.64
C ARG A 16 -5.71 7.87 27.20
N ARG A 17 -5.30 8.79 26.37
CA ARG A 17 -4.93 10.12 26.83
C ARG A 17 -6.20 10.81 27.33
N VAL A 18 -6.41 10.83 28.64
CA VAL A 18 -7.40 11.69 29.30
C VAL A 18 -6.90 13.13 29.14
N VAL A 19 -7.41 13.82 28.15
CA VAL A 19 -7.24 15.28 28.04
C VAL A 19 -8.38 15.91 28.80
N ALA A 20 -8.02 16.80 29.75
CA ALA A 20 -8.92 17.54 30.60
C ALA A 20 -10.17 18.07 29.86
N GLU A 21 -11.29 18.00 30.56
CA GLU A 21 -12.64 18.38 30.18
C GLU A 21 -12.77 19.75 29.48
N LYS A 22 -12.63 19.75 28.16
CA LYS A 22 -13.36 20.69 27.32
C LYS A 22 -14.45 19.88 26.63
N ARG A 23 -15.74 20.30 26.80
CA ARG A 23 -16.91 19.71 26.15
C ARG A 23 -16.63 19.37 24.69
N ARG A 24 -16.24 18.15 24.43
CA ARG A 24 -15.97 17.67 23.07
C ARG A 24 -17.26 17.16 22.45
N LYS A 25 -17.65 17.72 21.34
CA LYS A 25 -18.80 17.28 20.53
C LYS A 25 -18.57 15.89 19.89
N ARG A 26 -17.36 15.29 19.98
CA ARG A 26 -16.99 14.00 19.36
C ARG A 26 -16.17 13.14 20.32
N ALA A 27 -16.30 11.81 20.18
CA ALA A 27 -15.45 10.86 20.89
C ALA A 27 -13.96 11.05 20.52
N PRO A 28 -13.00 10.81 21.44
CA PRO A 28 -11.58 10.89 21.13
C PRO A 28 -11.18 9.76 20.16
N ALA A 29 -10.20 10.04 19.30
CA ALA A 29 -9.58 9.01 18.49
C ALA A 29 -8.82 8.00 19.38
N THR A 30 -8.85 6.71 19.01
CA THR A 30 -8.08 5.67 19.68
C THR A 30 -6.74 5.53 18.97
N ARG A 31 -5.64 5.58 19.74
CA ARG A 31 -4.29 5.33 19.27
C ARG A 31 -3.73 4.05 19.87
N VAL A 32 -2.89 3.37 19.12
CA VAL A 32 -2.06 2.29 19.65
C VAL A 32 -0.68 2.86 19.98
N ARG A 33 -0.12 2.45 21.12
CA ARG A 33 1.26 2.77 21.49
C ARG A 33 2.17 1.71 20.89
N VAL A 34 3.16 2.16 20.12
CA VAL A 34 4.15 1.25 19.56
C VAL A 34 5.25 0.95 20.57
N PRO A 35 5.79 -0.28 20.59
CA PRO A 35 6.97 -0.62 21.38
C PRO A 35 8.24 -0.05 20.73
N GLU A 36 9.29 0.13 21.51
CA GLU A 36 10.65 0.36 21.01
C GLU A 36 11.15 -0.94 20.37
N ARG A 37 10.84 -1.10 19.09
CA ARG A 37 11.13 -2.33 18.35
C ARG A 37 11.51 -2.03 16.93
N THR A 38 12.60 -2.64 16.49
CA THR A 38 13.05 -2.64 15.10
C THR A 38 12.44 -3.84 14.37
N ILE A 39 11.82 -3.57 13.24
CA ILE A 39 11.24 -4.56 12.33
C ILE A 39 12.07 -4.58 11.06
N THR A 40 12.51 -5.77 10.67
CA THR A 40 13.18 -6.03 9.39
C THR A 40 12.36 -7.03 8.60
N PHE A 41 12.15 -6.75 7.31
CA PHE A 41 11.53 -7.69 6.38
C PHE A 41 12.25 -7.62 5.03
N THR A 42 12.04 -8.65 4.20
CA THR A 42 12.57 -8.67 2.83
C THR A 42 11.43 -8.39 1.87
N ASP A 43 11.52 -7.26 1.17
CA ASP A 43 10.59 -6.91 0.10
C ASP A 43 10.94 -7.65 -1.19
N GLY A 44 9.93 -8.08 -1.95
CA GLY A 44 10.11 -8.88 -3.16
C GLY A 44 10.83 -8.16 -4.30
N VAL A 45 10.82 -6.82 -4.32
CA VAL A 45 11.52 -6.00 -5.33
C VAL A 45 12.67 -5.22 -4.71
N TYR A 46 12.42 -4.51 -3.60
CA TYR A 46 13.40 -3.59 -3.01
C TYR A 46 14.41 -4.26 -2.09
N GLY A 47 14.16 -5.51 -1.68
CA GLY A 47 15.06 -6.26 -0.79
C GLY A 47 14.87 -5.93 0.69
N ALA A 48 15.94 -5.99 1.48
CA ALA A 48 15.87 -5.79 2.91
C ALA A 48 15.46 -4.35 3.27
N TYR A 49 14.44 -4.21 4.12
CA TYR A 49 13.96 -2.95 4.67
C TYR A 49 13.87 -3.06 6.19
N THR A 50 14.37 -2.05 6.88
CA THR A 50 14.44 -2.02 8.35
C THR A 50 13.94 -0.67 8.87
N GLU A 51 13.10 -0.70 9.91
CA GLU A 51 12.56 0.51 10.56
C GLU A 51 12.37 0.28 12.05
N THR A 52 12.69 1.29 12.86
CA THR A 52 12.38 1.31 14.29
C THR A 52 11.04 2.01 14.51
N LEU A 53 10.05 1.28 15.05
CA LEU A 53 8.66 1.75 15.13
C LEU A 53 8.49 3.07 15.89
N THR A 54 9.26 3.28 16.97
CA THR A 54 9.16 4.52 17.77
C THR A 54 9.74 5.73 17.07
N GLU A 55 10.72 5.54 16.21
CA GLU A 55 11.44 6.62 15.51
C GLU A 55 10.69 7.04 14.25
N GLU A 56 10.25 6.07 13.45
CA GLU A 56 9.72 6.33 12.11
C GLU A 56 8.18 6.52 12.12
N CYS A 57 7.43 5.68 12.81
CA CYS A 57 5.97 5.80 12.79
C CYS A 57 5.35 6.37 14.06
N GLY A 58 5.95 6.15 15.22
CA GLY A 58 5.38 6.54 16.52
C GLY A 58 3.98 5.97 16.78
N ASP A 59 3.34 6.46 17.84
CA ASP A 59 1.96 6.08 18.17
C ASP A 59 1.00 6.52 17.07
N PHE A 60 0.17 5.63 16.55
CA PHE A 60 -0.72 5.93 15.43
C PHE A 60 -2.20 5.63 15.71
N ILE A 61 -3.07 6.30 14.97
CA ILE A 61 -4.53 6.15 15.12
C ILE A 61 -4.96 4.82 14.51
N ILE A 62 -5.73 4.03 15.29
CA ILE A 62 -6.40 2.81 14.84
C ILE A 62 -7.92 2.98 14.69
N ARG A 63 -8.51 3.96 15.41
CA ARG A 63 -9.90 4.34 15.26
C ARG A 63 -10.05 5.85 15.36
N ARG A 64 -10.70 6.45 14.38
CA ARG A 64 -10.94 7.88 14.29
C ARG A 64 -12.03 8.32 15.27
N SER A 65 -12.09 9.63 15.54
CA SER A 65 -13.12 10.23 16.40
C SER A 65 -14.55 10.13 15.85
N ASP A 66 -14.70 9.89 14.55
CA ASP A 66 -15.98 9.62 13.88
C ASP A 66 -16.40 8.15 13.96
N GLY A 67 -15.59 7.30 14.60
CA GLY A 67 -15.85 5.88 14.79
C GLY A 67 -15.30 4.97 13.69
N VAL A 68 -14.79 5.52 12.59
CA VAL A 68 -14.21 4.76 11.48
C VAL A 68 -12.85 4.18 11.89
N PHE A 69 -12.60 2.92 11.54
CA PHE A 69 -11.28 2.31 11.72
C PHE A 69 -10.28 2.88 10.71
N ALA A 70 -9.05 3.10 11.19
CA ALA A 70 -7.99 3.60 10.33
C ALA A 70 -7.45 2.50 9.41
N TYR A 71 -6.97 2.91 8.24
CA TYR A 71 -6.47 2.01 7.19
C TYR A 71 -5.49 0.95 7.72
N GLN A 72 -4.52 1.35 8.54
CA GLN A 72 -3.48 0.44 9.04
C GLN A 72 -4.06 -0.73 9.86
N LEU A 73 -5.14 -0.52 10.59
CA LEU A 73 -5.83 -1.58 11.32
C LEU A 73 -6.74 -2.40 10.39
N ALA A 74 -7.52 -1.70 9.55
CA ALA A 74 -8.51 -2.35 8.70
C ALA A 74 -7.85 -3.35 7.75
N VAL A 75 -6.79 -2.94 7.03
CA VAL A 75 -6.10 -3.80 6.07
C VAL A 75 -5.50 -5.04 6.74
N VAL A 76 -4.86 -4.89 7.91
CA VAL A 76 -4.26 -6.04 8.61
C VAL A 76 -5.31 -7.05 9.08
N VAL A 77 -6.47 -6.56 9.57
CA VAL A 77 -7.54 -7.44 10.02
C VAL A 77 -8.21 -8.15 8.85
N ASP A 78 -8.53 -7.41 7.78
CA ASP A 78 -9.20 -7.95 6.61
C ASP A 78 -8.31 -8.99 5.89
N ASP A 79 -7.03 -8.68 5.67
CA ASP A 79 -6.07 -9.58 5.03
C ASP A 79 -5.79 -10.79 5.91
N GLY A 80 -5.58 -10.59 7.23
CA GLY A 80 -5.32 -11.67 8.18
C GLY A 80 -6.49 -12.65 8.30
N LEU A 81 -7.73 -12.15 8.32
CA LEU A 81 -8.93 -12.99 8.37
C LEU A 81 -9.20 -13.69 7.02
N SER A 82 -8.83 -13.07 5.92
CA SER A 82 -8.98 -13.63 4.56
C SER A 82 -7.87 -14.62 4.21
N GLY A 83 -6.81 -14.72 5.03
CA GLY A 83 -5.69 -15.61 4.78
C GLY A 83 -4.81 -15.17 3.60
N VAL A 84 -4.68 -13.86 3.39
CA VAL A 84 -3.80 -13.29 2.37
C VAL A 84 -2.36 -13.68 2.66
N THR A 85 -1.68 -14.25 1.67
CA THR A 85 -0.30 -14.73 1.79
C THR A 85 0.71 -13.83 1.08
N GLU A 86 0.26 -12.97 0.17
CA GLU A 86 1.10 -12.08 -0.61
C GLU A 86 0.39 -10.75 -0.86
N VAL A 87 1.09 -9.63 -0.68
CA VAL A 87 0.58 -8.27 -0.90
C VAL A 87 1.47 -7.57 -1.91
N VAL A 88 0.90 -7.25 -3.08
CA VAL A 88 1.55 -6.43 -4.10
C VAL A 88 0.93 -5.04 -4.10
N ARG A 89 1.75 -3.99 -3.93
CA ARG A 89 1.26 -2.62 -3.84
C ARG A 89 2.31 -1.57 -4.20
N GLY A 90 1.91 -0.31 -4.30
CA GLY A 90 2.84 0.78 -4.61
C GLY A 90 3.92 0.99 -3.54
N HIS A 91 5.11 1.34 -3.97
CA HIS A 91 6.28 1.59 -3.13
C HIS A 91 6.08 2.70 -2.07
N ASP A 92 5.15 3.62 -2.29
CA ASP A 92 4.78 4.66 -1.31
C ASP A 92 4.26 4.10 0.02
N LEU A 93 3.91 2.82 0.06
CA LEU A 93 3.45 2.13 1.27
C LEU A 93 4.53 1.29 1.96
N ILE A 94 5.79 1.28 1.48
CA ILE A 94 6.85 0.45 2.07
C ILE A 94 7.09 0.81 3.55
N GLY A 95 7.11 2.10 3.89
CA GLY A 95 7.22 2.57 5.28
C GLY A 95 5.98 2.30 6.15
N SER A 96 4.87 1.80 5.57
CA SER A 96 3.72 1.31 6.35
C SER A 96 3.86 -0.16 6.74
N THR A 97 4.72 -0.91 6.07
CA THR A 97 4.86 -2.36 6.23
C THR A 97 5.35 -2.76 7.63
N PRO A 98 6.35 -2.12 8.25
CA PRO A 98 6.81 -2.50 9.58
C PRO A 98 5.72 -2.43 10.64
N ARG A 99 4.92 -1.35 10.65
CA ARG A 99 3.79 -1.21 11.60
C ARG A 99 2.67 -2.22 11.33
N GLN A 100 2.47 -2.61 10.06
CA GLN A 100 1.51 -3.65 9.70
C GLN A 100 2.00 -5.04 10.12
N ILE A 101 3.28 -5.37 9.89
CA ILE A 101 3.89 -6.63 10.37
C ILE A 101 3.70 -6.74 11.89
N TRP A 102 4.01 -5.68 12.63
CA TRP A 102 3.78 -5.65 14.07
C TRP A 102 2.31 -5.88 14.45
N LEU A 103 1.36 -5.28 13.73
CA LEU A 103 -0.07 -5.51 13.97
C LEU A 103 -0.48 -6.95 13.65
N TYR A 104 0.02 -7.56 12.55
CA TYR A 104 -0.22 -8.98 12.26
C TYR A 104 0.21 -9.87 13.43
N GLU A 105 1.42 -9.67 13.93
CA GLU A 105 1.94 -10.42 15.08
C GLU A 105 1.11 -10.17 16.34
N LEU A 106 0.72 -8.92 16.61
CA LEU A 106 -0.11 -8.54 17.75
C LEU A 106 -1.47 -9.24 17.74
N PHE A 107 -2.05 -9.47 16.56
CA PHE A 107 -3.32 -10.17 16.40
C PHE A 107 -3.15 -11.70 16.24
N GLY A 108 -1.94 -12.20 16.23
CA GLY A 108 -1.64 -13.62 16.05
C GLY A 108 -1.85 -14.11 14.62
N PHE A 109 -1.83 -13.18 13.64
CA PHE A 109 -1.81 -13.51 12.23
C PHE A 109 -0.38 -13.69 11.73
N THR A 110 -0.20 -14.52 10.70
CA THR A 110 1.06 -14.60 9.97
C THR A 110 1.13 -13.43 8.99
N PRO A 111 2.17 -12.57 9.04
CA PRO A 111 2.35 -11.52 8.04
C PRO A 111 2.49 -12.11 6.64
N PRO A 112 1.86 -11.52 5.60
CA PRO A 112 2.06 -11.93 4.23
C PRO A 112 3.46 -11.54 3.72
N ASN A 113 3.87 -12.09 2.59
CA ASN A 113 4.98 -11.57 1.82
C ASN A 113 4.62 -10.22 1.23
N PHE A 114 5.48 -9.22 1.36
CA PHE A 114 5.26 -7.90 0.79
C PHE A 114 6.13 -7.69 -0.44
N ILE A 115 5.51 -7.15 -1.49
CA ILE A 115 6.15 -6.83 -2.75
C ILE A 115 5.70 -5.42 -3.12
N HIS A 116 6.62 -4.48 -3.07
CA HIS A 116 6.35 -3.10 -3.48
C HIS A 116 6.81 -2.90 -4.92
N ILE A 117 5.97 -2.24 -5.71
CA ILE A 117 6.27 -1.92 -7.11
C ILE A 117 6.44 -0.41 -7.27
N PRO A 118 7.25 0.04 -8.25
CA PRO A 118 7.46 1.46 -8.48
C PRO A 118 6.15 2.18 -8.80
N LEU A 119 6.12 3.48 -8.52
CA LEU A 119 4.99 4.33 -8.85
C LEU A 119 5.09 4.78 -10.31
N LEU A 120 3.93 4.99 -10.91
CA LEU A 120 3.83 5.67 -12.20
C LEU A 120 3.72 7.17 -11.97
N CYS A 121 4.64 7.93 -12.56
CA CYS A 121 4.73 9.37 -12.48
C CYS A 121 4.44 10.02 -13.84
N ASP A 122 4.05 11.28 -13.82
CA ASP A 122 4.01 12.09 -15.03
C ASP A 122 5.43 12.44 -15.53
N HIS A 123 5.51 13.20 -16.60
CA HIS A 123 6.80 13.58 -17.19
C HIS A 123 7.62 14.55 -16.35
N ASP A 124 6.99 15.23 -15.39
CA ASP A 124 7.64 16.15 -14.45
C ASP A 124 8.06 15.44 -13.17
N GLY A 125 7.85 14.12 -13.06
CA GLY A 125 8.18 13.29 -11.91
C GLY A 125 7.14 13.36 -10.79
N ARG A 126 5.98 13.98 -11.03
CA ARG A 126 4.87 14.02 -10.08
C ARG A 126 4.11 12.68 -10.14
N ARG A 127 3.85 12.09 -8.99
CA ARG A 127 3.02 10.90 -8.89
C ARG A 127 1.63 11.14 -9.48
N LEU A 128 1.14 10.23 -10.32
CA LEU A 128 -0.22 10.28 -10.84
C LEU A 128 -1.24 10.15 -9.70
N SER A 129 -2.24 11.00 -9.71
CA SER A 129 -3.24 11.13 -8.64
C SER A 129 -4.66 11.14 -9.20
N LYS A 130 -5.55 10.41 -8.55
CA LYS A 130 -6.99 10.45 -8.86
C LYS A 130 -7.62 11.84 -8.66
N ARG A 131 -7.02 12.70 -7.84
CA ARG A 131 -7.55 14.05 -7.55
C ARG A 131 -7.30 15.04 -8.68
N ASP A 132 -6.23 14.81 -9.43
CA ASP A 132 -5.81 15.70 -10.53
C ASP A 132 -6.29 15.18 -11.88
N GLU A 133 -7.18 14.15 -11.89
CA GLU A 133 -7.72 13.49 -13.08
C GLU A 133 -6.63 12.93 -14.00
N ASP A 134 -5.44 12.68 -13.45
CA ASP A 134 -4.33 12.10 -14.16
C ASP A 134 -4.71 10.71 -14.67
N LEU A 135 -4.63 10.47 -15.93
CA LEU A 135 -4.80 9.19 -16.61
C LEU A 135 -6.03 8.37 -16.13
N ASP A 136 -7.21 8.86 -16.45
CA ASP A 136 -8.46 8.12 -16.22
C ASP A 136 -8.58 6.91 -17.15
N LEU A 137 -8.82 5.73 -16.58
CA LEU A 137 -9.03 4.50 -17.36
C LEU A 137 -10.25 4.58 -18.29
N GLY A 138 -11.25 5.40 -17.96
CA GLY A 138 -12.39 5.66 -18.81
C GLY A 138 -11.95 6.34 -20.12
N LEU A 139 -11.13 7.38 -20.02
CA LEU A 139 -10.58 8.08 -21.18
C LEU A 139 -9.63 7.18 -21.99
N LEU A 140 -8.82 6.37 -21.32
CA LEU A 140 -7.97 5.39 -22.03
C LEU A 140 -8.77 4.42 -22.88
N ARG A 141 -9.90 3.92 -22.37
CA ARG A 141 -10.77 2.98 -23.08
C ARG A 141 -11.43 3.57 -24.33
N GLU A 142 -11.55 4.90 -24.43
CA GLU A 142 -12.10 5.57 -25.61
C GLU A 142 -11.07 5.65 -26.76
N LYS A 143 -9.78 5.66 -26.41
CA LYS A 143 -8.68 5.90 -27.37
C LYS A 143 -7.83 4.67 -27.68
N PHE A 144 -7.77 3.70 -26.75
CA PHE A 144 -6.87 2.55 -26.84
C PHE A 144 -7.60 1.23 -26.55
N THR A 145 -7.11 0.16 -27.16
CA THR A 145 -7.50 -1.20 -26.77
C THR A 145 -6.80 -1.61 -25.47
N PRO A 146 -7.34 -2.57 -24.71
CA PRO A 146 -6.66 -3.09 -23.51
C PRO A 146 -5.22 -3.57 -23.78
N GLU A 147 -4.99 -4.21 -24.93
CA GLU A 147 -3.69 -4.73 -25.32
C GLU A 147 -2.67 -3.63 -25.57
N GLN A 148 -3.10 -2.49 -26.15
CA GLN A 148 -2.26 -1.31 -26.35
C GLN A 148 -1.84 -0.69 -25.01
N VAL A 149 -2.79 -0.56 -24.06
CA VAL A 149 -2.51 -0.04 -22.73
C VAL A 149 -1.54 -0.95 -21.98
N ILE A 150 -1.78 -2.26 -22.01
CA ILE A 150 -0.94 -3.26 -21.35
C ILE A 150 0.45 -3.29 -21.96
N GLY A 151 0.58 -3.24 -23.28
CA GLY A 151 1.87 -3.23 -23.98
C GLY A 151 2.71 -2.00 -23.60
N ALA A 152 2.11 -0.82 -23.58
CA ALA A 152 2.78 0.42 -23.18
C ALA A 152 3.26 0.37 -21.70
N LEU A 153 2.40 -0.09 -20.80
CA LEU A 153 2.76 -0.22 -19.38
C LEU A 153 3.81 -1.33 -19.13
N ALA A 154 3.72 -2.45 -19.84
CA ALA A 154 4.69 -3.54 -19.75
C ALA A 154 6.09 -3.09 -20.20
N CYS A 155 6.18 -2.30 -21.27
CA CYS A 155 7.41 -1.71 -21.74
C CYS A 155 7.98 -0.73 -20.70
N ALA A 156 7.17 0.17 -20.16
CA ALA A 156 7.58 1.10 -19.11
C ALA A 156 8.07 0.37 -17.85
N ALA A 157 7.46 -0.78 -17.52
CA ALA A 157 7.86 -1.63 -16.38
C ALA A 157 9.06 -2.56 -16.69
N GLY A 158 9.65 -2.49 -17.88
CA GLY A 158 10.80 -3.32 -18.27
C GLY A 158 10.46 -4.80 -18.51
N LEU A 159 9.19 -5.15 -18.65
CA LEU A 159 8.74 -6.52 -18.92
C LEU A 159 8.88 -6.89 -20.41
N THR A 160 8.77 -5.90 -21.29
CA THR A 160 8.94 -6.04 -22.75
C THR A 160 9.92 -5.00 -23.26
N GLU A 161 10.57 -5.28 -24.39
CA GLU A 161 11.50 -4.34 -25.04
C GLU A 161 10.76 -3.23 -25.83
N THR A 162 9.53 -3.51 -26.27
CA THR A 162 8.73 -2.62 -27.10
C THR A 162 7.34 -2.44 -26.50
N ALA A 163 6.69 -1.35 -26.86
CA ALA A 163 5.32 -1.02 -26.42
C ALA A 163 4.24 -1.61 -27.36
N GLU A 164 4.55 -2.69 -28.09
CA GLU A 164 3.60 -3.37 -28.95
C GLU A 164 2.38 -3.89 -28.15
N PRO A 165 1.18 -3.87 -28.75
CA PRO A 165 -0.01 -4.41 -28.09
C PRO A 165 0.19 -5.87 -27.67
N VAL A 166 -0.10 -6.18 -26.41
CA VAL A 166 0.06 -7.53 -25.84
C VAL A 166 -1.05 -7.82 -24.86
N ALA A 167 -1.59 -9.03 -24.89
CA ALA A 167 -2.56 -9.44 -23.89
C ALA A 167 -1.88 -9.77 -22.55
N ALA A 168 -2.50 -9.37 -21.42
CA ALA A 168 -1.95 -9.60 -20.08
C ALA A 168 -1.55 -11.08 -19.83
N LYS A 169 -2.34 -12.03 -20.33
CA LYS A 169 -2.08 -13.47 -20.21
C LYS A 169 -0.76 -13.92 -20.84
N GLU A 170 -0.28 -13.20 -21.87
CA GLU A 170 0.95 -13.52 -22.57
C GLU A 170 2.17 -13.08 -21.76
N LEU A 171 2.03 -11.99 -20.98
CA LEU A 171 3.07 -11.49 -20.10
C LEU A 171 3.36 -12.40 -18.90
N VAL A 172 2.40 -13.22 -18.47
CA VAL A 172 2.55 -14.09 -17.30
C VAL A 172 3.76 -15.00 -17.41
N LYS A 173 4.04 -15.53 -18.62
CA LYS A 173 5.18 -16.43 -18.86
C LYS A 173 6.53 -15.71 -18.86
N ALA A 174 6.55 -14.43 -19.19
CA ALA A 174 7.75 -13.61 -19.28
C ALA A 174 8.01 -12.79 -18.01
N PHE A 175 7.04 -12.81 -17.07
CA PHE A 175 7.09 -12.04 -15.84
C PHE A 175 8.17 -12.58 -14.89
N SER A 176 8.93 -11.66 -14.31
CA SER A 176 9.85 -11.92 -13.20
C SER A 176 9.99 -10.66 -12.34
N TRP A 177 10.02 -10.83 -11.01
CA TRP A 177 10.22 -9.74 -10.07
C TRP A 177 11.56 -9.04 -10.27
N GLU A 178 12.59 -9.76 -10.71
CA GLU A 178 13.93 -9.20 -10.98
C GLU A 178 13.95 -8.19 -12.14
N LYS A 179 12.98 -8.27 -13.05
CA LYS A 179 12.83 -7.31 -14.16
C LYS A 179 12.16 -6.01 -13.74
N ILE A 180 11.43 -6.00 -12.62
CA ILE A 180 10.75 -4.80 -12.15
C ILE A 180 11.78 -3.77 -11.69
N PRO A 181 11.80 -2.56 -12.28
CA PRO A 181 12.74 -1.52 -11.90
C PRO A 181 12.49 -1.04 -10.47
N LYS A 182 13.56 -0.57 -9.81
CA LYS A 182 13.50 -0.04 -8.43
C LYS A 182 13.39 1.48 -8.38
N HIS A 183 13.25 2.12 -9.52
CA HIS A 183 13.01 3.56 -9.68
C HIS A 183 11.60 3.80 -10.18
N GLU A 184 11.09 5.00 -10.02
CA GLU A 184 9.78 5.37 -10.50
C GLU A 184 9.67 5.23 -12.01
N LEU A 185 8.49 4.86 -12.48
CA LEU A 185 8.17 4.73 -13.89
C LEU A 185 7.56 6.03 -14.39
N TYR A 186 7.89 6.39 -15.60
CA TYR A 186 7.28 7.54 -16.24
C TYR A 186 6.16 7.10 -17.17
N LEU A 187 5.12 7.94 -17.24
CA LEU A 187 3.98 7.71 -18.12
C LEU A 187 4.45 7.52 -19.56
N PRO A 188 4.06 6.41 -20.23
CA PRO A 188 4.39 6.20 -21.64
C PRO A 188 3.96 7.37 -22.51
N ASN A 189 4.82 7.80 -23.44
CA ASN A 189 4.56 8.94 -24.31
C ASN A 189 3.26 8.82 -25.12
N VAL A 190 2.82 7.61 -25.41
CA VAL A 190 1.55 7.34 -26.13
C VAL A 190 0.33 7.86 -25.38
N PHE A 191 0.42 8.09 -24.07
CA PHE A 191 -0.67 8.60 -23.25
C PHE A 191 -0.62 10.12 -22.99
N ARG A 192 0.40 10.84 -23.51
CA ARG A 192 0.56 12.29 -23.28
C ARG A 192 -0.64 13.14 -23.70
N ASP A 193 -1.32 12.76 -24.78
CA ASP A 193 -2.42 13.55 -25.33
C ASP A 193 -3.76 13.31 -24.61
N ILE A 194 -3.76 12.53 -23.53
CA ILE A 194 -4.95 12.25 -22.71
C ILE A 194 -5.07 13.24 -21.55
N GLU A 195 -3.95 13.79 -21.08
CA GLU A 195 -3.89 14.69 -19.91
C GLU A 195 -4.45 16.11 -20.16
N LYS A 196 -4.90 16.45 -21.38
CA LYS A 196 -5.20 17.83 -21.77
C LYS A 196 -6.63 18.10 -22.26
N ASN A 197 -7.61 17.36 -21.76
CA ASN A 197 -9.01 17.76 -22.03
C ASN A 197 -9.77 18.08 -20.75
#